data_8f068e908d2c151540cedb0b56a3259d
#
_entry.id   8f068e908d2c151540cedb0b56a3259d
#
_cell.length_a   1.000
_cell.length_b   1.000
_cell.length_c   1.000
_cell.angle_alpha   90.00
_cell.angle_beta   90.00
_cell.angle_gamma   90.00
#
_symmetry.space_group_name_H-M   'P 1'
#
loop_
_entity.id
_entity.type
_entity.pdbx_description
1 polymer ?
#
loop_
_entity_poly.entity_id
_entity_poly.type
_entity_poly.pdbx_seq_one_letter_code
_entity_poly.pdbx_strand_id
1 'polypeptide(L)'
;DRSGFYALSCCPITDAAEQRMEQISTVVCKENCTPLLSSPLHSSPLLCGRPVFTKTLAHLCLADNDHWEKGEYRCARCGHVLYDSGGKFVGPCLWPSFRRPHALTSLHTIRLTPGAYNKYTCEVHELYCGGCQLFLGHQFLDGVACGDKHPEAGWRHCVLSLSMLFSH
;
A
#
# COMPACT_ATOMS: atom_id res chain seq x y z
N ASP A 1 14.74 -6.12 -29.53
CA ASP A 1 13.64 -7.08 -29.40
C ASP A 1 13.25 -7.16 -27.94
N ARG A 2 12.20 -6.39 -27.56
CA ARG A 2 11.74 -6.22 -26.16
C ARG A 2 10.44 -6.98 -25.87
N SER A 3 10.19 -8.07 -26.57
CA SER A 3 8.89 -8.74 -26.56
C SER A 3 8.78 -10.02 -25.71
N GLY A 4 9.63 -10.20 -24.69
CA GLY A 4 9.69 -11.49 -23.97
C GLY A 4 9.44 -11.48 -22.46
N PHE A 5 9.24 -10.34 -21.78
CA PHE A 5 9.24 -10.29 -20.31
C PHE A 5 7.94 -9.78 -19.63
N TYR A 6 6.83 -9.71 -20.33
CA TYR A 6 5.58 -9.18 -19.76
C TYR A 6 4.55 -10.24 -19.33
N ALA A 7 4.99 -11.39 -18.89
CA ALA A 7 4.08 -12.45 -18.43
C ALA A 7 4.25 -12.84 -16.96
N LEU A 8 4.82 -11.98 -16.10
CA LEU A 8 4.63 -12.10 -14.66
C LEU A 8 3.50 -11.15 -14.26
N SER A 9 2.30 -11.70 -14.21
CA SER A 9 1.08 -11.05 -13.79
C SER A 9 1.31 -10.36 -12.45
N CYS A 10 1.61 -9.06 -12.49
CA CYS A 10 1.69 -8.22 -11.31
C CYS A 10 0.34 -8.21 -10.63
N CYS A 11 0.25 -8.78 -9.44
CA CYS A 11 -0.87 -8.71 -8.50
C CYS A 11 -2.23 -8.62 -9.18
N PRO A 12 -2.84 -9.71 -9.66
CA PRO A 12 -4.26 -9.68 -9.90
C PRO A 12 -4.90 -9.30 -8.56
N ILE A 13 -5.73 -8.27 -8.57
CA ILE A 13 -6.57 -7.95 -7.42
C ILE A 13 -7.43 -9.18 -7.21
N THR A 14 -7.12 -9.96 -6.16
CA THR A 14 -7.93 -11.13 -5.80
C THR A 14 -9.10 -10.65 -4.94
N ASP A 15 -10.22 -11.37 -4.96
CA ASP A 15 -11.38 -11.07 -4.12
C ASP A 15 -11.00 -10.85 -2.65
N ALA A 16 -9.98 -11.58 -2.15
CA ALA A 16 -9.46 -11.40 -0.80
C ALA A 16 -8.74 -10.05 -0.62
N ALA A 17 -8.03 -9.56 -1.63
CA ALA A 17 -7.40 -8.24 -1.59
C ALA A 17 -8.45 -7.13 -1.70
N GLU A 18 -9.50 -7.31 -2.51
CA GLU A 18 -10.64 -6.40 -2.57
C GLU A 18 -11.39 -6.33 -1.23
N GLN A 19 -11.67 -7.46 -0.59
CA GLN A 19 -12.32 -7.51 0.72
C GLN A 19 -11.47 -6.84 1.80
N ARG A 20 -10.13 -6.99 1.77
CA ARG A 20 -9.23 -6.31 2.70
C ARG A 20 -9.12 -4.81 2.40
N MET A 21 -9.18 -4.40 1.13
CA MET A 21 -9.24 -2.99 0.74
C MET A 21 -10.56 -2.34 1.18
N GLU A 22 -11.68 -3.04 1.12
CA GLU A 22 -12.95 -2.57 1.68
C GLU A 22 -12.87 -2.37 3.21
N GLN A 23 -12.22 -3.29 3.93
CA GLN A 23 -11.98 -3.16 5.36
C GLN A 23 -11.11 -1.94 5.70
N ILE A 24 -10.03 -1.71 4.94
CA ILE A 24 -9.15 -0.55 5.12
C ILE A 24 -9.90 0.74 4.82
N SER A 25 -10.66 0.80 3.73
CA SER A 25 -11.47 1.96 3.36
C SER A 25 -12.51 2.28 4.43
N THR A 26 -13.13 1.26 5.01
CA THR A 26 -14.14 1.41 6.06
C THR A 26 -13.52 1.92 7.36
N VAL A 27 -12.33 1.46 7.72
CA VAL A 27 -11.61 1.88 8.93
C VAL A 27 -11.10 3.31 8.78
N VAL A 28 -10.44 3.63 7.68
CA VAL A 28 -9.93 5.00 7.41
C VAL A 28 -11.08 6.01 7.34
N CYS A 29 -12.23 5.63 6.77
CA CYS A 29 -13.39 6.52 6.69
C CYS A 29 -14.05 6.74 8.06
N LYS A 30 -14.11 5.72 8.93
CA LYS A 30 -14.70 5.84 10.27
C LYS A 30 -13.84 6.67 11.24
N GLU A 31 -12.52 6.58 11.14
CA GLU A 31 -11.61 7.29 12.04
C GLU A 31 -11.38 8.76 11.65
N ASN A 32 -11.58 9.11 10.38
CA ASN A 32 -11.46 10.50 9.89
C ASN A 32 -12.77 11.30 9.92
N CYS A 33 -13.90 10.67 10.23
CA CYS A 33 -15.17 11.36 10.49
C CYS A 33 -15.30 11.74 11.96
N THR A 34 -14.48 12.67 12.45
CA THR A 34 -14.81 13.40 13.67
C THR A 34 -15.94 14.36 13.34
N PRO A 35 -17.07 14.34 14.09
CA PRO A 35 -18.11 15.35 13.91
C PRO A 35 -17.56 16.69 14.37
N LEU A 36 -17.40 17.63 13.45
CA LEU A 36 -17.31 19.05 13.79
C LEU A 36 -18.67 19.45 14.41
N LEU A 37 -18.72 19.44 15.74
CA LEU A 37 -19.82 20.01 16.51
C LEU A 37 -19.83 21.52 16.28
N SER A 38 -20.95 21.99 15.80
CA SER A 38 -21.53 23.32 15.86
C SER A 38 -21.74 24.02 14.52
N SER A 39 -22.92 23.75 13.90
CA SER A 39 -23.84 24.78 13.42
C SER A 39 -25.13 24.14 12.89
N PRO A 40 -26.32 24.58 13.31
CA PRO A 40 -27.56 24.09 12.76
C PRO A 40 -27.91 24.89 11.52
N LEU A 41 -28.21 24.24 10.43
CA LEU A 41 -29.12 24.64 9.35
C LEU A 41 -28.66 24.03 8.01
N HIS A 42 -29.31 23.01 7.59
CA HIS A 42 -29.92 22.64 6.34
C HIS A 42 -29.94 21.12 6.18
N SER A 43 -31.17 20.65 6.24
CA SER A 43 -31.58 19.27 5.97
C SER A 43 -31.24 18.85 4.55
N SER A 44 -30.31 17.92 4.41
CA SER A 44 -30.23 17.01 3.28
C SER A 44 -29.82 15.64 3.81
N PRO A 45 -30.52 14.55 3.48
CA PRO A 45 -30.19 13.23 3.97
C PRO A 45 -28.90 12.78 3.31
N LEU A 46 -27.83 12.76 4.10
CA LEU A 46 -26.57 12.13 3.71
C LEU A 46 -26.84 10.63 3.52
N LEU A 47 -26.85 10.23 2.28
CA LEU A 47 -26.78 8.84 1.83
C LEU A 47 -25.50 8.20 2.38
N CYS A 48 -25.59 7.67 3.60
CA CYS A 48 -24.67 6.68 4.09
C CYS A 48 -24.98 5.36 3.36
N GLY A 49 -24.60 5.29 2.08
CA GLY A 49 -24.90 4.19 1.20
C GLY A 49 -23.66 3.77 0.45
N ARG A 50 -23.20 2.53 0.72
CA ARG A 50 -22.25 1.71 -0.02
C ARG A 50 -20.98 2.43 -0.52
N PRO A 51 -19.77 1.91 -0.27
CA PRO A 51 -18.59 2.42 -0.91
C PRO A 51 -18.75 2.24 -2.42
N VAL A 52 -19.00 3.34 -3.11
CA VAL A 52 -18.97 3.36 -4.57
C VAL A 52 -17.50 3.24 -4.93
N PHE A 53 -17.09 2.09 -5.41
CA PHE A 53 -15.80 1.88 -6.07
C PHE A 53 -15.82 2.69 -7.37
N THR A 54 -15.65 4.00 -7.24
CA THR A 54 -15.56 4.91 -8.37
C THR A 54 -14.12 4.91 -8.90
N LYS A 55 -13.96 5.26 -10.18
CA LYS A 55 -12.65 5.53 -10.81
C LYS A 55 -11.76 6.44 -9.95
N THR A 56 -12.33 7.26 -9.10
CA THR A 56 -11.65 8.15 -8.14
C THR A 56 -10.87 7.36 -7.07
N LEU A 57 -11.43 6.27 -6.54
CA LEU A 57 -10.72 5.42 -5.56
C LEU A 57 -9.53 4.69 -6.20
N ALA A 58 -9.69 4.22 -7.43
CA ALA A 58 -8.60 3.62 -8.18
C ALA A 58 -7.45 4.62 -8.42
N HIS A 59 -7.75 5.91 -8.68
CA HIS A 59 -6.74 6.97 -8.81
C HIS A 59 -6.00 7.23 -7.50
N LEU A 60 -6.69 7.26 -6.36
CA LEU A 60 -6.09 7.41 -5.04
C LEU A 60 -5.18 6.22 -4.67
N CYS A 61 -5.53 5.01 -5.11
CA CYS A 61 -4.68 3.82 -4.91
C CYS A 61 -3.36 3.88 -5.68
N LEU A 62 -3.24 4.73 -6.70
CA LEU A 62 -2.06 4.85 -7.57
C LEU A 62 -1.24 6.12 -7.32
N ALA A 63 -1.75 7.04 -6.49
CA ALA A 63 -1.23 8.40 -6.34
C ALA A 63 0.27 8.47 -6.02
N ASP A 64 0.77 7.55 -5.18
CA ASP A 64 2.17 7.57 -4.74
C ASP A 64 3.13 6.79 -5.65
N ASN A 65 2.64 6.08 -6.68
CA ASN A 65 3.53 5.31 -7.53
C ASN A 65 4.50 6.21 -8.31
N ASP A 66 4.00 7.31 -8.85
CA ASP A 66 4.77 8.28 -9.65
C ASP A 66 5.28 9.49 -8.84
N HIS A 67 5.14 9.45 -7.51
CA HIS A 67 5.63 10.51 -6.63
C HIS A 67 7.09 10.26 -6.23
N TRP A 68 8.03 11.14 -6.62
CA TRP A 68 9.48 10.96 -6.46
C TRP A 68 10.16 12.07 -5.64
N GLU A 69 9.41 12.86 -4.91
CA GLU A 69 9.95 13.90 -4.04
C GLU A 69 10.69 13.30 -2.83
N LYS A 70 11.66 14.05 -2.29
CA LYS A 70 12.36 13.63 -1.08
C LYS A 70 11.49 13.85 0.14
N GLY A 71 11.34 12.83 0.96
CA GLY A 71 10.54 12.88 2.16
C GLY A 71 10.26 11.50 2.72
N GLU A 72 9.29 11.42 3.59
CA GLU A 72 8.90 10.22 4.31
C GLU A 72 7.48 9.81 3.96
N TYR A 73 7.24 8.51 3.96
CA TYR A 73 5.92 7.91 3.84
C TYR A 73 5.49 7.42 5.23
N ARG A 74 4.42 7.99 5.75
CA ARG A 74 3.89 7.74 7.09
C ARG A 74 2.60 6.94 7.03
N CYS A 75 2.34 6.14 8.07
CA CYS A 75 1.09 5.40 8.20
C CYS A 75 -0.11 6.35 8.21
N ALA A 76 -1.08 6.11 7.32
CA ALA A 76 -2.28 6.93 7.21
C ALA A 76 -3.16 6.92 8.47
N ARG A 77 -3.02 5.88 9.34
CA ARG A 77 -3.78 5.76 10.57
C ARG A 77 -3.10 6.45 11.76
N CYS A 78 -1.80 6.22 11.98
CA CYS A 78 -1.14 6.64 13.22
C CYS A 78 0.05 7.58 13.01
N GLY A 79 0.41 7.92 11.77
CA GLY A 79 1.53 8.80 11.46
C GLY A 79 2.92 8.18 11.66
N HIS A 80 3.03 6.90 12.06
CA HIS A 80 4.31 6.22 12.22
C HIS A 80 5.09 6.21 10.90
N VAL A 81 6.41 6.52 10.93
CA VAL A 81 7.23 6.54 9.72
C VAL A 81 7.45 5.12 9.22
N LEU A 82 7.05 4.86 7.98
CA LEU A 82 7.13 3.54 7.35
C LEU A 82 8.32 3.42 6.42
N TYR A 83 8.48 4.41 5.52
CA TYR A 83 9.51 4.42 4.47
C TYR A 83 10.08 5.81 4.29
N ASP A 84 11.24 5.88 3.68
CA ASP A 84 11.82 7.09 3.11
C ASP A 84 11.88 6.98 1.57
N SER A 85 11.93 8.13 0.90
CA SER A 85 12.00 8.21 -0.57
C SER A 85 13.26 7.57 -1.15
N GLY A 86 14.36 7.46 -0.36
CA GLY A 86 15.59 6.81 -0.79
C GLY A 86 15.46 5.30 -0.94
N GLY A 87 14.49 4.70 -0.26
CA GLY A 87 14.15 3.27 -0.40
C GLY A 87 13.23 2.96 -1.57
N LYS A 88 12.62 3.97 -2.21
CA LYS A 88 11.66 3.77 -3.30
C LYS A 88 12.35 3.43 -4.62
N PHE A 89 11.71 2.60 -5.44
CA PHE A 89 12.16 2.27 -6.79
C PHE A 89 10.98 1.94 -7.71
N VAL A 90 11.24 1.95 -9.02
CA VAL A 90 10.24 1.58 -10.02
C VAL A 90 10.08 0.06 -10.02
N GLY A 91 9.00 -0.43 -9.42
CA GLY A 91 8.65 -1.85 -9.41
C GLY A 91 7.66 -2.21 -10.51
N PRO A 92 7.36 -3.50 -10.69
CA PRO A 92 6.43 -3.98 -11.71
C PRO A 92 4.96 -3.78 -11.34
N CYS A 93 4.67 -3.37 -10.10
CA CYS A 93 3.32 -3.20 -9.58
C CYS A 93 2.77 -1.80 -9.89
N LEU A 94 1.44 -1.68 -9.87
CA LEU A 94 0.76 -0.38 -9.92
C LEU A 94 0.90 0.41 -8.62
N TRP A 95 1.30 -0.25 -7.53
CA TRP A 95 1.52 0.37 -6.22
C TRP A 95 3.00 0.72 -6.03
N PRO A 96 3.30 1.76 -5.21
CA PRO A 96 4.68 2.13 -4.92
C PRO A 96 5.46 0.96 -4.34
N SER A 97 6.70 0.84 -4.82
CA SER A 97 7.62 -0.21 -4.41
C SER A 97 8.78 0.38 -3.63
N PHE A 98 9.10 -0.25 -2.49
CA PHE A 98 10.23 0.12 -1.65
C PHE A 98 11.13 -1.10 -1.42
N ARG A 99 12.46 -0.90 -1.32
CA ARG A 99 13.42 -1.99 -1.07
C ARG A 99 13.63 -2.27 0.41
N ARG A 100 13.37 -1.31 1.28
CA ARG A 100 13.55 -1.41 2.73
C ARG A 100 12.60 -0.48 3.48
N PRO A 101 12.26 -0.78 4.73
CA PRO A 101 11.57 0.16 5.62
C PRO A 101 12.51 1.29 6.05
N HIS A 102 11.95 2.36 6.62
CA HIS A 102 12.71 3.44 7.24
C HIS A 102 13.56 2.93 8.42
N ALA A 103 12.99 2.09 9.27
CA ALA A 103 13.69 1.42 10.38
C ALA A 103 13.12 0.01 10.56
N LEU A 104 13.84 -0.86 11.27
CA LEU A 104 13.37 -2.24 11.55
C LEU A 104 12.04 -2.26 12.32
N THR A 105 11.78 -1.26 13.14
CA THR A 105 10.54 -1.12 13.91
C THR A 105 9.38 -0.50 13.12
N SER A 106 9.65 0.00 11.90
CA SER A 106 8.62 0.63 11.06
C SER A 106 7.53 -0.35 10.64
N LEU A 107 7.88 -1.62 10.51
CA LEU A 107 6.98 -2.66 10.03
C LEU A 107 6.91 -3.84 10.99
N HIS A 108 5.74 -4.49 10.97
CA HIS A 108 5.56 -5.86 11.44
C HIS A 108 5.24 -6.74 10.24
N THR A 109 5.89 -7.90 10.13
CA THR A 109 5.76 -8.79 8.97
C THR A 109 5.26 -10.17 9.38
N ILE A 110 4.40 -10.76 8.57
CA ILE A 110 3.90 -12.13 8.77
C ILE A 110 4.25 -12.95 7.52
N ARG A 111 5.10 -13.95 7.69
CA ARG A 111 5.49 -14.85 6.59
C ARG A 111 4.30 -15.69 6.15
N LEU A 112 4.08 -15.75 4.85
CA LEU A 112 3.06 -16.61 4.26
C LEU A 112 3.64 -17.98 3.90
N THR A 113 2.77 -18.99 3.90
CA THR A 113 3.12 -20.30 3.38
C THR A 113 3.50 -20.19 1.90
N PRO A 114 4.58 -20.85 1.44
CA PRO A 114 4.96 -20.80 0.02
C PRO A 114 3.80 -21.17 -0.90
N GLY A 115 3.59 -20.35 -1.94
CA GLY A 115 2.51 -20.55 -2.92
C GLY A 115 1.10 -20.12 -2.45
N ALA A 116 0.91 -19.72 -1.19
CA ALA A 116 -0.39 -19.30 -0.67
C ALA A 116 -0.87 -17.96 -1.26
N TYR A 117 0.05 -17.09 -1.66
CA TYR A 117 -0.27 -15.80 -2.27
C TYR A 117 -0.06 -15.85 -3.78
N ASN A 118 -1.14 -15.82 -4.55
CA ASN A 118 -1.15 -15.71 -6.02
C ASN A 118 -0.15 -16.63 -6.74
N LYS A 119 0.15 -17.81 -6.19
CA LYS A 119 1.12 -18.79 -6.73
C LYS A 119 2.55 -18.22 -6.87
N TYR A 120 2.91 -17.17 -6.13
CA TYR A 120 4.29 -16.71 -6.08
C TYR A 120 5.20 -17.81 -5.56
N THR A 121 6.33 -18.01 -6.25
CA THR A 121 7.34 -19.02 -5.89
C THR A 121 8.42 -18.46 -4.97
N CYS A 122 8.57 -17.13 -4.91
CA CYS A 122 9.47 -16.46 -3.99
C CYS A 122 8.85 -16.39 -2.57
N GLU A 123 9.67 -16.04 -1.59
CA GLU A 123 9.21 -15.79 -0.23
C GLU A 123 8.34 -14.54 -0.21
N VAL A 124 7.17 -14.63 0.47
CA VAL A 124 6.17 -13.55 0.56
C VAL A 124 5.78 -13.35 2.02
N HIS A 125 5.72 -12.10 2.46
CA HIS A 125 5.19 -11.72 3.77
C HIS A 125 4.11 -10.66 3.61
N GLU A 126 3.12 -10.68 4.49
CA GLU A 126 2.22 -9.55 4.71
C GLU A 126 2.96 -8.46 5.47
N LEU A 127 2.64 -7.20 5.15
CA LEU A 127 3.20 -6.01 5.77
C LEU A 127 2.15 -5.29 6.61
N TYR A 128 2.51 -4.95 7.83
CA TYR A 128 1.69 -4.18 8.76
C TYR A 128 2.50 -3.04 9.34
N CYS A 129 1.83 -1.94 9.69
CA CYS A 129 2.44 -0.82 10.41
C CYS A 129 2.96 -1.29 11.78
N GLY A 130 4.22 -1.03 12.08
CA GLY A 130 4.82 -1.37 13.39
C GLY A 130 4.18 -0.67 14.57
N GLY A 131 3.56 0.52 14.35
CA GLY A 131 2.90 1.29 15.39
C GLY A 131 1.46 0.87 15.68
N CYS A 132 0.64 0.59 14.65
CA CYS A 132 -0.81 0.38 14.85
C CYS A 132 -1.38 -0.86 14.17
N GLN A 133 -0.54 -1.67 13.54
CA GLN A 133 -0.94 -2.91 12.85
C GLN A 133 -1.91 -2.71 11.66
N LEU A 134 -1.95 -1.50 11.08
CA LEU A 134 -2.65 -1.28 9.82
C LEU A 134 -1.99 -2.15 8.74
N PHE A 135 -2.78 -2.90 7.98
CA PHE A 135 -2.29 -3.64 6.82
C PHE A 135 -1.79 -2.68 5.74
N LEU A 136 -0.60 -2.93 5.23
CA LEU A 136 0.07 -2.06 4.26
C LEU A 136 0.21 -2.68 2.88
N GLY A 137 0.24 -4.00 2.78
CA GLY A 137 0.50 -4.71 1.53
C GLY A 137 1.35 -5.95 1.75
N HIS A 138 2.24 -6.24 0.81
CA HIS A 138 3.10 -7.44 0.86
C HIS A 138 4.54 -7.10 0.51
N GLN A 139 5.49 -7.89 1.05
CA GLN A 139 6.87 -7.91 0.56
C GLN A 139 7.18 -9.25 -0.11
N PHE A 140 8.00 -9.18 -1.14
CA PHE A 140 8.42 -10.29 -1.97
C PHE A 140 9.95 -10.33 -2.05
N LEU A 141 10.55 -11.50 -1.95
CA LEU A 141 11.99 -11.67 -2.14
C LEU A 141 12.31 -11.79 -3.64
N ASP A 142 11.95 -10.78 -4.40
CA ASP A 142 12.08 -10.73 -5.86
C ASP A 142 12.55 -9.37 -6.39
N GLY A 143 13.01 -8.46 -5.53
CA GLY A 143 13.39 -7.10 -5.92
C GLY A 143 14.40 -7.04 -7.05
N VAL A 144 15.44 -7.89 -7.02
CA VAL A 144 16.44 -8.00 -8.11
C VAL A 144 15.80 -8.48 -9.40
N ALA A 145 14.95 -9.51 -9.33
CA ALA A 145 14.24 -10.05 -10.49
C ALA A 145 13.26 -9.03 -11.08
N CYS A 146 12.73 -8.13 -10.26
CA CYS A 146 11.84 -7.03 -10.65
C CYS A 146 12.58 -5.78 -11.13
N GLY A 147 13.91 -5.84 -11.27
CA GLY A 147 14.71 -4.79 -11.89
C GLY A 147 15.32 -3.77 -10.93
N ASP A 148 15.24 -3.96 -9.61
CA ASP A 148 15.99 -3.14 -8.67
C ASP A 148 17.49 -3.45 -8.81
N LYS A 149 18.28 -2.44 -9.22
CA LYS A 149 19.74 -2.54 -9.43
C LYS A 149 20.55 -1.99 -8.26
N HIS A 150 19.89 -1.59 -7.18
CA HIS A 150 20.57 -1.05 -6.01
C HIS A 150 21.38 -2.15 -5.30
N PRO A 151 22.55 -1.84 -4.70
CA PRO A 151 23.35 -2.83 -3.94
C PRO A 151 22.58 -3.53 -2.81
N GLU A 152 21.59 -2.85 -2.22
CA GLU A 152 20.70 -3.38 -1.18
C GLU A 152 19.45 -4.07 -1.74
N ALA A 153 19.39 -4.30 -3.06
CA ALA A 153 18.23 -4.95 -3.67
C ALA A 153 18.06 -6.39 -3.15
N GLY A 154 16.86 -6.73 -2.81
CA GLY A 154 16.47 -8.06 -2.30
C GLY A 154 14.97 -8.11 -2.13
N TRP A 155 14.46 -7.46 -1.12
CA TRP A 155 13.03 -7.33 -0.90
C TRP A 155 12.40 -6.26 -1.80
N ARG A 156 11.20 -6.53 -2.23
CA ARG A 156 10.29 -5.57 -2.87
C ARG A 156 9.05 -5.45 -2.00
N HIS A 157 8.90 -4.34 -1.31
CA HIS A 157 7.69 -4.02 -0.55
C HIS A 157 6.71 -3.34 -1.49
N CYS A 158 5.60 -3.99 -1.79
CA CYS A 158 4.52 -3.46 -2.61
C CYS A 158 3.43 -2.93 -1.68
N VAL A 159 3.28 -1.61 -1.60
CA VAL A 159 2.53 -0.96 -0.52
C VAL A 159 1.33 -0.18 -1.08
N LEU A 160 0.19 -0.34 -0.42
CA LEU A 160 -1.03 0.38 -0.77
C LEU A 160 -0.86 1.89 -0.53
N SER A 161 -1.01 2.71 -1.55
CA SER A 161 -0.95 4.18 -1.42
C SER A 161 -1.93 4.71 -0.36
N LEU A 162 -3.14 4.13 -0.29
CA LEU A 162 -4.16 4.52 0.71
C LEU A 162 -3.73 4.27 2.16
N SER A 163 -2.74 3.42 2.40
CA SER A 163 -2.22 3.13 3.74
C SER A 163 -1.11 4.08 4.17
N MET A 164 -0.70 5.01 3.30
CA MET A 164 0.39 5.94 3.53
C MET A 164 -0.01 7.39 3.27
N LEU A 165 0.71 8.30 3.91
CA LEU A 165 0.69 9.73 3.64
C LEU A 165 2.13 10.18 3.43
N PHE A 166 2.38 10.95 2.38
CA PHE A 166 3.68 11.57 2.15
C PHE A 166 3.86 12.81 3.00
N SER A 167 5.08 13.03 3.49
CA SER A 167 5.49 14.20 4.28
C SER A 167 6.92 14.60 3.88
N HIS A 168 7.15 15.89 3.71
CA HIS A 168 8.48 16.48 3.56
C HIS A 168 9.28 16.46 4.86
#